data_124290ce14f0b42488fd820da3f9835a
#
_entry.id   124290ce14f0b42488fd820da3f9835a
#
_cell.length_a   1.000
_cell.length_b   1.000
_cell.length_c   1.000
_cell.angle_alpha   90.00
_cell.angle_beta   90.00
_cell.angle_gamma   90.00
#
_symmetry.space_group_name_H-M   'P 1'
#
loop_
_entity.id
_entity.type
_entity.pdbx_description
1 polymer ?
#
loop_
_entity_poly.entity_id
_entity_poly.type
_entity_poly.pdbx_seq_one_letter_code
_entity_poly.pdbx_strand_id
1 'polypeptide(L)'
;MFDAARLVFIDETSTNTAMVRLRGRCPRGIRLIDHVPHGHWKTITFIAGLRRRAMVAPFVLDGPMNAISFMAYLQRCLVPTLKRGDIVMMDSLPVHKVAGVREVIEAAGARLRYLPKYSPDLNPIEQAFSKLKAHLRKAAERTIPRLSRRIGVLTTKFSPDECASYFRHAGYAST
;
A
#
# COMPACT_ATOMS: atom_id res chain seq x y z
N MET A 1 9.77 -13.16 19.61
CA MET A 1 9.41 -13.20 18.19
C MET A 1 7.98 -12.69 18.06
N PHE A 2 7.67 -11.83 17.08
CA PHE A 2 6.29 -11.36 16.86
C PHE A 2 5.47 -12.45 16.20
N ASP A 3 4.22 -12.64 16.65
CA ASP A 3 3.27 -13.48 15.94
C ASP A 3 2.86 -12.78 14.63
N ALA A 4 3.29 -13.31 13.50
CA ALA A 4 3.01 -12.74 12.17
C ALA A 4 1.51 -12.63 11.86
N ALA A 5 0.65 -13.40 12.52
CA ALA A 5 -0.79 -13.32 12.36
C ALA A 5 -1.39 -12.04 12.95
N ARG A 6 -0.67 -11.40 13.88
CA ARG A 6 -1.08 -10.15 14.54
C ARG A 6 -0.47 -8.91 13.93
N LEU A 7 0.46 -9.04 12.98
CA LEU A 7 1.09 -7.90 12.34
C LEU A 7 0.17 -7.30 11.28
N VAL A 8 0.09 -5.96 11.26
CA VAL A 8 -0.62 -5.16 10.27
C VAL A 8 0.32 -4.06 9.79
N PHE A 9 0.83 -4.17 8.59
CA PHE A 9 1.71 -3.17 7.99
C PHE A 9 0.88 -2.13 7.25
N ILE A 10 1.05 -0.86 7.59
CA ILE A 10 0.35 0.27 6.98
C ILE A 10 1.37 1.11 6.23
N ASP A 11 1.02 1.46 5.00
CA ASP A 11 1.83 2.35 4.18
C ASP A 11 0.99 3.02 3.10
N GLU A 12 1.53 4.07 2.49
CA GLU A 12 0.92 4.76 1.35
C GLU A 12 1.81 4.73 0.13
N THR A 13 1.17 4.79 -1.02
CA THR A 13 1.86 4.89 -2.30
C THR A 13 1.14 5.83 -3.25
N SER A 14 1.90 6.67 -3.95
CA SER A 14 1.33 7.53 -4.98
C SER A 14 1.16 6.77 -6.29
N THR A 15 0.06 7.04 -6.99
CA THR A 15 -0.23 6.58 -8.33
C THR A 15 -0.81 7.73 -9.16
N ASN A 16 -0.69 7.70 -10.47
CA ASN A 16 -1.15 8.79 -11.32
C ASN A 16 -1.76 8.31 -12.65
N THR A 17 -2.44 9.20 -13.33
CA THR A 17 -3.10 8.93 -14.61
C THR A 17 -2.15 8.87 -15.81
N ALA A 18 -0.84 9.17 -15.62
CA ALA A 18 0.17 9.04 -16.65
C ALA A 18 0.94 7.72 -16.61
N MET A 19 0.59 6.80 -15.68
CA MET A 19 1.29 5.52 -15.56
C MET A 19 1.24 4.73 -16.87
N VAL A 20 2.41 4.30 -17.35
CA VAL A 20 2.59 3.46 -18.53
C VAL A 20 3.55 2.31 -18.21
N ARG A 21 3.56 1.30 -19.07
CA ARG A 21 4.55 0.22 -18.97
C ARG A 21 5.96 0.80 -19.12
N LEU A 22 6.87 0.38 -18.26
CA LEU A 22 8.27 0.82 -18.29
C LEU A 22 9.12 -0.04 -19.23
N ARG A 23 8.61 -1.20 -19.65
CA ARG A 23 9.32 -2.17 -20.49
C ARG A 23 8.32 -2.89 -21.38
N GLY A 24 8.75 -3.26 -22.58
CA GLY A 24 8.02 -4.10 -23.52
C GLY A 24 8.95 -5.14 -24.16
N ARG A 25 8.39 -6.01 -24.98
CA ARG A 25 9.13 -7.02 -25.77
C ARG A 25 8.83 -6.79 -27.24
N CYS A 26 9.85 -6.87 -28.08
CA CYS A 26 9.76 -6.85 -29.52
C CYS A 26 10.74 -7.87 -30.11
N PRO A 27 10.62 -8.27 -31.39
CA PRO A 27 11.59 -9.11 -32.07
C PRO A 27 13.00 -8.52 -32.00
N ARG A 28 14.02 -9.40 -31.99
CA ARG A 28 15.42 -8.96 -32.01
C ARG A 28 15.70 -8.08 -33.21
N GLY A 29 16.40 -6.98 -33.01
CA GLY A 29 16.75 -6.03 -34.05
C GLY A 29 15.67 -4.98 -34.40
N ILE A 30 14.49 -5.06 -33.78
CA ILE A 30 13.41 -4.08 -34.00
C ILE A 30 13.33 -3.15 -32.77
N ARG A 31 13.23 -1.84 -33.03
CA ARG A 31 13.01 -0.86 -31.96
C ARG A 31 11.57 -0.93 -31.47
N LEU A 32 11.37 -1.11 -30.17
CA LEU A 32 10.05 -0.98 -29.54
C LEU A 32 9.68 0.51 -29.48
N ILE A 33 8.58 0.86 -30.15
CA ILE A 33 7.98 2.19 -30.10
C ILE A 33 6.69 2.09 -29.31
N ASP A 34 6.51 2.97 -28.33
CA ASP A 34 5.27 3.09 -27.56
C ASP A 34 4.96 4.57 -27.30
N HIS A 35 3.69 4.87 -27.04
CA HIS A 35 3.23 6.23 -26.81
C HIS A 35 2.97 6.44 -25.33
N VAL A 36 3.51 7.52 -24.79
CA VAL A 36 3.26 7.94 -23.41
C VAL A 36 2.28 9.12 -23.38
N PRO A 37 1.40 9.21 -22.38
CA PRO A 37 0.53 10.37 -22.23
C PRO A 37 1.38 11.63 -22.07
N HIS A 38 1.04 12.65 -22.85
CA HIS A 38 1.62 13.98 -22.73
C HIS A 38 0.60 14.94 -22.07
N GLY A 39 1.08 15.97 -21.36
CA GLY A 39 0.24 16.97 -20.72
C GLY A 39 0.13 16.78 -19.20
N HIS A 40 -0.91 17.35 -18.62
CA HIS A 40 -1.12 17.32 -17.16
C HIS A 40 -1.72 16.00 -16.72
N TRP A 41 -1.10 15.37 -15.72
CA TRP A 41 -1.61 14.18 -15.05
C TRP A 41 -2.04 14.49 -13.63
N LYS A 42 -2.96 13.69 -13.13
CA LYS A 42 -3.44 13.78 -11.74
C LYS A 42 -2.83 12.66 -10.92
N THR A 43 -2.38 13.00 -9.73
CA THR A 43 -1.80 12.06 -8.76
C THR A 43 -2.79 11.85 -7.62
N ILE A 44 -2.95 10.59 -7.23
CA ILE A 44 -3.73 10.17 -6.07
C ILE A 44 -2.85 9.38 -5.12
N THR A 45 -3.18 9.38 -3.85
CA THR A 45 -2.55 8.55 -2.83
C THR A 45 -3.42 7.32 -2.56
N PHE A 46 -2.84 6.14 -2.64
CA PHE A 46 -3.43 4.90 -2.18
C PHE A 46 -2.78 4.49 -0.87
N ILE A 47 -3.59 4.25 0.16
CA ILE A 47 -3.16 3.74 1.45
C ILE A 47 -3.89 2.44 1.76
N ALA A 48 -3.21 1.49 2.37
CA ALA A 48 -3.79 0.21 2.79
C ALA A 48 -3.01 -0.40 3.94
N GLY A 49 -3.61 -1.42 4.55
CA GLY A 49 -2.94 -2.32 5.46
C GLY A 49 -2.66 -3.68 4.80
N LEU A 50 -1.53 -4.29 5.12
CA LEU A 50 -1.22 -5.67 4.74
C LEU A 50 -1.17 -6.54 5.99
N ARG A 51 -2.00 -7.57 6.03
CA ARG A 51 -1.95 -8.68 6.98
C ARG A 51 -1.34 -9.90 6.29
N ARG A 52 -0.93 -10.89 7.07
CA ARG A 52 -0.38 -12.15 6.55
C ARG A 52 -1.27 -12.85 5.52
N ARG A 53 -2.59 -12.63 5.54
CA ARG A 53 -3.54 -13.33 4.67
C ARG A 53 -4.38 -12.43 3.77
N ALA A 54 -4.30 -11.12 3.91
CA ALA A 54 -5.13 -10.19 3.13
C ALA A 54 -4.59 -8.77 3.15
N MET A 55 -4.92 -8.01 2.12
CA MET A 55 -4.88 -6.55 2.15
C MET A 55 -6.17 -6.05 2.84
N VAL A 56 -6.04 -5.09 3.75
CA VAL A 56 -7.14 -4.55 4.57
C VAL A 56 -7.16 -3.03 4.52
N ALA A 57 -8.29 -2.44 4.87
CA ALA A 57 -8.47 -0.99 4.96
C ALA A 57 -7.96 -0.22 3.72
N PRO A 58 -8.26 -0.63 2.47
CA PRO A 58 -7.84 0.11 1.30
C PRO A 58 -8.60 1.43 1.21
N PHE A 59 -7.86 2.50 0.92
CA PHE A 59 -8.42 3.84 0.75
C PHE A 59 -7.66 4.62 -0.33
N VAL A 60 -8.39 5.40 -1.12
CA VAL A 60 -7.84 6.28 -2.16
C VAL A 60 -8.16 7.71 -1.80
N LEU A 61 -7.14 8.56 -1.76
CA LEU A 61 -7.23 9.99 -1.54
C LEU A 61 -6.86 10.73 -2.83
N ASP A 62 -7.67 11.68 -3.23
CA ASP A 62 -7.33 12.61 -4.32
C ASP A 62 -6.36 13.67 -3.78
N GLY A 63 -5.10 13.54 -4.13
CA GLY A 63 -4.00 14.39 -3.66
C GLY A 63 -3.08 13.72 -2.64
N PRO A 64 -2.19 14.51 -2.01
CA PRO A 64 -1.21 14.02 -1.04
C PRO A 64 -1.84 13.73 0.33
N MET A 65 -1.27 12.75 1.04
CA MET A 65 -1.62 12.47 2.43
C MET A 65 -1.12 13.59 3.35
N ASN A 66 -1.98 14.01 4.27
CA ASN A 66 -1.65 14.94 5.35
C ASN A 66 -2.15 14.41 6.70
N ALA A 67 -1.83 15.10 7.78
CA ALA A 67 -2.20 14.68 9.15
C ALA A 67 -3.72 14.48 9.33
N ILE A 68 -4.54 15.36 8.76
CA ILE A 68 -6.01 15.31 8.89
C ILE A 68 -6.56 14.10 8.13
N SER A 69 -6.14 13.92 6.87
CA SER A 69 -6.59 12.80 6.04
C SER A 69 -6.08 11.46 6.57
N PHE A 70 -4.86 11.43 7.12
CA PHE A 70 -4.32 10.23 7.75
C PHE A 70 -5.10 9.84 9.01
N MET A 71 -5.41 10.81 9.88
CA MET A 71 -6.24 10.56 11.06
C MET A 71 -7.64 10.06 10.68
N ALA A 72 -8.27 10.67 9.67
CA ALA A 72 -9.57 10.22 9.16
C ALA A 72 -9.49 8.79 8.61
N TYR A 73 -8.43 8.44 7.89
CA TYR A 73 -8.16 7.08 7.42
C TYR A 73 -8.05 6.09 8.58
N LEU A 74 -7.27 6.42 9.62
CA LEU A 74 -7.12 5.56 10.79
C LEU A 74 -8.48 5.26 11.43
N GLN A 75 -9.26 6.29 11.71
CA GLN A 75 -10.53 6.16 12.42
C GLN A 75 -11.61 5.43 11.59
N ARG A 76 -11.71 5.74 10.30
CA ARG A 76 -12.80 5.26 9.45
C ARG A 76 -12.49 3.96 8.72
N CYS A 77 -11.23 3.71 8.40
CA CYS A 77 -10.84 2.56 7.57
C CYS A 77 -10.02 1.54 8.34
N LEU A 78 -8.97 1.95 9.05
CA LEU A 78 -8.08 1.00 9.73
C LEU A 78 -8.67 0.44 11.01
N VAL A 79 -9.08 1.30 11.95
CA VAL A 79 -9.58 0.90 13.28
C VAL A 79 -10.68 -0.15 13.19
N PRO A 80 -11.68 -0.06 12.30
CA PRO A 80 -12.72 -1.09 12.17
C PRO A 80 -12.19 -2.48 11.77
N THR A 81 -10.97 -2.56 11.23
CA THR A 81 -10.33 -3.83 10.84
C THR A 81 -9.39 -4.39 11.90
N LEU A 82 -9.06 -3.61 12.94
CA LEU A 82 -8.15 -4.02 14.01
C LEU A 82 -8.82 -4.99 14.99
N LYS A 83 -8.00 -5.86 15.53
CA LYS A 83 -8.38 -6.81 16.60
C LYS A 83 -7.51 -6.54 17.83
N ARG A 84 -8.05 -6.84 19.00
CA ARG A 84 -7.29 -6.74 20.24
C ARG A 84 -6.03 -7.60 20.17
N GLY A 85 -4.89 -6.96 20.47
CA GLY A 85 -3.57 -7.59 20.40
C GLY A 85 -2.88 -7.52 19.06
N ASP A 86 -3.48 -6.88 18.05
CA ASP A 86 -2.78 -6.56 16.80
C ASP A 86 -1.60 -5.63 17.04
N ILE A 87 -0.61 -5.71 16.16
CA ILE A 87 0.57 -4.84 16.15
C ILE A 87 0.59 -4.12 14.81
N VAL A 88 0.27 -2.83 14.85
CA VAL A 88 0.31 -1.97 13.67
C VAL A 88 1.74 -1.50 13.47
N MET A 89 2.29 -1.78 12.29
CA MET A 89 3.63 -1.42 11.87
C MET A 89 3.54 -0.32 10.82
N MET A 90 4.24 0.79 11.03
CA MET A 90 4.32 1.92 10.09
C MET A 90 5.76 2.34 9.91
N ASP A 91 6.07 3.02 8.83
CA ASP A 91 7.33 3.72 8.70
C ASP A 91 7.42 4.93 9.65
N SER A 92 8.56 5.58 9.68
CA SER A 92 8.84 6.70 10.59
C SER A 92 8.57 8.09 9.99
N LEU A 93 7.65 8.20 9.00
CA LEU A 93 7.30 9.50 8.42
C LEU A 93 6.62 10.43 9.45
N PRO A 94 6.82 11.76 9.32
CA PRO A 94 6.20 12.73 10.24
C PRO A 94 4.68 12.62 10.31
N VAL A 95 4.00 12.34 9.19
CA VAL A 95 2.54 12.19 9.11
C VAL A 95 2.03 11.03 9.96
N HIS A 96 2.84 9.99 10.18
CA HIS A 96 2.49 8.83 11.01
C HIS A 96 2.73 9.08 12.51
N LYS A 97 3.41 10.16 12.85
CA LYS A 97 3.79 10.52 14.24
C LYS A 97 3.00 11.70 14.81
N VAL A 98 1.97 12.16 14.11
CA VAL A 98 1.13 13.23 14.63
C VAL A 98 0.40 12.79 15.89
N ALA A 99 0.10 13.77 16.76
CA ALA A 99 -0.64 13.53 17.99
C ALA A 99 -1.98 12.84 17.70
N GLY A 100 -2.37 11.88 18.55
CA GLY A 100 -3.60 11.11 18.41
C GLY A 100 -3.47 9.81 17.62
N VAL A 101 -2.43 9.62 16.79
CA VAL A 101 -2.26 8.37 16.01
C VAL A 101 -2.10 7.16 16.91
N ARG A 102 -1.23 7.26 17.91
CA ARG A 102 -1.00 6.19 18.88
C ARG A 102 -2.24 5.90 19.69
N GLU A 103 -2.86 6.94 20.21
CA GLU A 103 -4.04 6.87 21.06
C GLU A 103 -5.21 6.18 20.37
N VAL A 104 -5.45 6.51 19.10
CA VAL A 104 -6.52 5.91 18.30
C VAL A 104 -6.28 4.40 18.07
N ILE A 105 -5.04 4.00 17.80
CA ILE A 105 -4.68 2.59 17.58
C ILE A 105 -4.74 1.81 18.90
N GLU A 106 -4.23 2.39 20.00
CA GLU A 106 -4.21 1.74 21.30
C GLU A 106 -5.61 1.63 21.92
N ALA A 107 -6.48 2.62 21.68
CA ALA A 107 -7.90 2.55 22.06
C ALA A 107 -8.64 1.40 21.36
N ALA A 108 -8.23 1.00 20.16
CA ALA A 108 -8.75 -0.19 19.48
C ALA A 108 -8.18 -1.51 20.03
N GLY A 109 -7.34 -1.47 21.08
CA GLY A 109 -6.71 -2.65 21.69
C GLY A 109 -5.50 -3.19 20.91
N ALA A 110 -5.00 -2.44 19.92
CA ALA A 110 -3.79 -2.74 19.18
C ALA A 110 -2.57 -2.02 19.75
N ARG A 111 -1.38 -2.30 19.24
CA ARG A 111 -0.12 -1.62 19.60
C ARG A 111 0.50 -1.01 18.37
N LEU A 112 1.03 0.21 18.47
CA LEU A 112 1.76 0.86 17.40
C LEU A 112 3.27 0.63 17.55
N ARG A 113 3.93 0.25 16.45
CA ARG A 113 5.38 0.16 16.32
C ARG A 113 5.82 0.85 15.02
N TYR A 114 6.99 1.45 15.05
CA TYR A 114 7.60 2.05 13.87
C TYR A 114 8.74 1.18 13.36
N LEU A 115 8.83 1.06 12.04
CA LEU A 115 9.97 0.46 11.37
C LEU A 115 11.22 1.34 11.55
N PRO A 116 12.42 0.76 11.53
CA PRO A 116 13.64 1.53 11.45
C PRO A 116 13.61 2.47 10.24
N LYS A 117 14.30 3.59 10.32
CA LYS A 117 14.44 4.49 9.18
C LYS A 117 15.17 3.78 8.03
N TYR A 118 14.76 4.05 6.80
CA TYR A 118 15.38 3.52 5.58
C TYR A 118 15.43 1.99 5.50
N SER A 119 14.41 1.29 5.99
CA SER A 119 14.31 -0.18 5.96
C SER A 119 13.09 -0.66 5.19
N PRO A 120 12.98 -0.40 3.89
CA PRO A 120 11.84 -0.84 3.08
C PRO A 120 11.80 -2.37 2.92
N ASP A 121 12.93 -3.04 3.05
CA ASP A 121 13.08 -4.50 3.06
C ASP A 121 12.34 -5.17 4.23
N LEU A 122 12.17 -4.45 5.35
CA LEU A 122 11.36 -4.88 6.48
C LEU A 122 9.87 -4.55 6.34
N ASN A 123 9.47 -3.94 5.23
CA ASN A 123 8.08 -3.56 5.00
C ASN A 123 7.43 -4.41 3.90
N PRO A 124 6.72 -5.52 4.24
CA PRO A 124 6.17 -6.45 3.26
C PRO A 124 5.12 -5.81 2.32
N ILE A 125 4.46 -4.71 2.72
CA ILE A 125 3.45 -4.04 1.89
C ILE A 125 4.07 -3.37 0.66
N GLU A 126 5.35 -3.03 0.68
CA GLU A 126 6.05 -2.45 -0.46
C GLU A 126 6.08 -3.41 -1.67
N GLN A 127 6.20 -4.71 -1.43
CA GLN A 127 6.10 -5.70 -2.50
C GLN A 127 4.69 -5.78 -3.07
N ALA A 128 3.68 -5.72 -2.22
CA ALA A 128 2.28 -5.65 -2.66
C ALA A 128 2.03 -4.38 -3.50
N PHE A 129 2.57 -3.24 -3.10
CA PHE A 129 2.48 -1.99 -3.87
C PHE A 129 3.26 -2.06 -5.19
N SER A 130 4.39 -2.72 -5.24
CA SER A 130 5.12 -2.99 -6.48
C SER A 130 4.27 -3.76 -7.47
N LYS A 131 3.63 -4.85 -7.05
CA LYS A 131 2.68 -5.61 -7.86
C LYS A 131 1.50 -4.75 -8.31
N LEU A 132 0.87 -4.02 -7.38
CA LEU A 132 -0.23 -3.12 -7.68
C LEU A 132 0.16 -2.13 -8.79
N LYS A 133 1.29 -1.44 -8.63
CA LYS A 133 1.79 -0.49 -9.62
C LYS A 133 2.07 -1.13 -10.97
N ALA A 134 2.58 -2.35 -11.02
CA ALA A 134 2.79 -3.07 -12.27
C ALA A 134 1.47 -3.32 -13.02
N HIS A 135 0.41 -3.72 -12.29
CA HIS A 135 -0.91 -3.88 -12.87
C HIS A 135 -1.54 -2.56 -13.31
N LEU A 136 -1.38 -1.48 -12.53
CA LEU A 136 -1.88 -0.15 -12.90
C LEU A 136 -1.20 0.39 -14.16
N ARG A 137 0.13 0.21 -14.29
CA ARG A 137 0.85 0.55 -15.53
C ARG A 137 0.35 -0.24 -16.74
N LYS A 138 0.02 -1.52 -16.55
CA LYS A 138 -0.56 -2.35 -17.62
C LYS A 138 -1.98 -1.89 -17.99
N ALA A 139 -2.78 -1.48 -17.01
CA ALA A 139 -4.15 -1.01 -17.22
C ALA A 139 -4.22 0.36 -17.87
N ALA A 140 -3.21 1.21 -17.66
CA ALA A 140 -3.07 2.53 -18.28
C ALA A 140 -4.33 3.42 -18.12
N GLU A 141 -4.94 3.43 -16.94
CA GLU A 141 -6.14 4.23 -16.67
C GLU A 141 -5.82 5.73 -16.69
N ARG A 142 -6.64 6.51 -17.40
CA ARG A 142 -6.37 7.94 -17.70
C ARG A 142 -7.24 8.91 -16.90
N THR A 143 -8.12 8.41 -16.04
CA THR A 143 -8.98 9.25 -15.18
C THR A 143 -8.95 8.75 -13.75
N ILE A 144 -9.09 9.68 -12.77
CA ILE A 144 -9.13 9.32 -11.34
C ILE A 144 -10.22 8.29 -11.04
N PRO A 145 -11.48 8.42 -11.52
CA PRO A 145 -12.52 7.42 -11.22
C PRO A 145 -12.18 6.02 -11.73
N ARG A 146 -11.58 5.90 -12.92
CA ARG A 146 -11.16 4.60 -13.46
C ARG A 146 -9.98 4.03 -12.70
N LEU A 147 -8.98 4.88 -12.39
CA LEU A 147 -7.80 4.48 -11.60
C LEU A 147 -8.22 3.99 -10.21
N SER A 148 -9.08 4.72 -9.51
CA SER A 148 -9.59 4.32 -8.19
C SER A 148 -10.38 3.02 -8.25
N ARG A 149 -11.27 2.85 -9.23
CA ARG A 149 -12.00 1.59 -9.44
C ARG A 149 -11.04 0.43 -9.72
N ARG A 150 -10.00 0.66 -10.54
CA ARG A 150 -8.98 -0.35 -10.84
C ARG A 150 -8.22 -0.77 -9.58
N ILE A 151 -7.83 0.18 -8.73
CA ILE A 151 -7.20 -0.10 -7.44
C ILE A 151 -8.12 -0.99 -6.59
N GLY A 152 -9.41 -0.63 -6.44
CA GLY A 152 -10.38 -1.42 -5.70
C GLY A 152 -10.50 -2.86 -6.18
N VAL A 153 -10.52 -3.08 -7.51
CA VAL A 153 -10.51 -4.45 -8.08
C VAL A 153 -9.20 -5.18 -7.81
N LEU A 154 -8.07 -4.48 -7.87
CA LEU A 154 -6.75 -5.10 -7.68
C LEU A 154 -6.51 -5.49 -6.21
N THR A 155 -7.03 -4.75 -5.25
CA THR A 155 -6.89 -5.08 -3.82
C THR A 155 -7.51 -6.42 -3.46
N THR A 156 -8.55 -6.86 -4.17
CA THR A 156 -9.18 -8.18 -3.96
C THR A 156 -8.41 -9.35 -4.57
N LYS A 157 -7.36 -9.08 -5.36
CA LYS A 157 -6.58 -10.10 -6.06
C LYS A 157 -5.32 -10.55 -5.31
N PHE A 158 -5.10 -10.07 -4.11
CA PHE A 158 -4.02 -10.55 -3.25
C PHE A 158 -4.47 -11.79 -2.49
N SER A 159 -3.96 -12.95 -2.90
CA SER A 159 -4.31 -14.21 -2.23
C SER A 159 -3.66 -14.33 -0.84
N PRO A 160 -4.20 -15.14 0.07
CA PRO A 160 -3.59 -15.39 1.37
C PRO A 160 -2.16 -15.93 1.28
N ASP A 161 -1.86 -16.81 0.33
CA ASP A 161 -0.53 -17.39 0.15
C ASP A 161 0.47 -16.37 -0.36
N GLU A 162 0.02 -15.48 -1.24
CA GLU A 162 0.83 -14.38 -1.73
C GLU A 162 1.16 -13.38 -0.62
N CYS A 163 0.18 -12.97 0.18
CA CYS A 163 0.40 -12.10 1.34
C CYS A 163 1.37 -12.76 2.33
N ALA A 164 1.21 -14.06 2.61
CA ALA A 164 2.13 -14.80 3.47
C ALA A 164 3.56 -14.85 2.88
N SER A 165 3.69 -14.91 1.56
CA SER A 165 4.99 -14.87 0.89
C SER A 165 5.71 -13.54 1.11
N TYR A 166 5.01 -12.41 1.05
CA TYR A 166 5.59 -11.09 1.36
C TYR A 166 6.11 -11.01 2.80
N PHE A 167 5.35 -11.56 3.77
CA PHE A 167 5.79 -11.64 5.16
C PHE A 167 7.05 -12.50 5.33
N ARG A 168 7.12 -13.66 4.66
CA ARG A 168 8.35 -14.50 4.70
C ARG A 168 9.55 -13.77 4.12
N HIS A 169 9.38 -13.11 2.98
CA HIS A 169 10.46 -12.36 2.35
C HIS A 169 10.99 -11.21 3.22
N ALA A 170 10.12 -10.55 3.95
CA ALA A 170 10.50 -9.49 4.90
C ALA A 170 10.97 -10.03 6.27
N GLY A 171 11.09 -11.36 6.45
CA GLY A 171 11.65 -11.99 7.66
C GLY A 171 10.67 -12.15 8.84
N TYR A 172 9.35 -11.97 8.64
CA TYR A 172 8.35 -12.05 9.73
C TYR A 172 7.70 -13.42 9.93
N ALA A 173 7.95 -14.38 9.06
CA ALA A 173 7.47 -15.75 9.22
C ALA A 173 8.58 -16.72 8.84
N SER A 174 8.74 -17.76 9.64
CA SER A 174 9.58 -18.90 9.27
C SER A 174 9.01 -19.61 8.03
N THR A 175 9.89 -20.12 7.23
CA THR A 175 9.60 -20.98 6.06
C THR A 175 8.77 -22.19 6.44
#